data_1c86480e3a5200cb5b80bbb4ef6ca72d
#
_entry.id   1c86480e3a5200cb5b80bbb4ef6ca72d
#
_cell.length_a   1.000
_cell.length_b   1.000
_cell.length_c   1.000
_cell.angle_alpha   90.00
_cell.angle_beta   90.00
_cell.angle_gamma   90.00
#
_symmetry.space_group_name_H-M   'P 1'
#
loop_
_entity.id
_entity.type
_entity.pdbx_description
1 polymer ?
#
loop_
_entity_poly.entity_id
_entity_poly.type
_entity_poly.pdbx_seq_one_letter_code
_entity_poly.pdbx_strand_id
1 'polypeptide(L)'
;MSYFINKKMEGGISFEGTVEKVTGELKKEGFGVLTEIDIQSTFKNKLDVDMNKYVILGACNPNYAFNALKEDSKLGVFLPCNVIVEEHDNGEIEVSAVDPIASMLSVKNEKVEIFAKDVLEKLERVIANL
;
A
#
# COMPACT_ATOMS: atom_id res chain seq x y z
N MET A 1 -13.17 -6.37 -11.78
CA MET A 1 -11.97 -6.65 -10.96
C MET A 1 -11.52 -5.38 -10.27
N SER A 2 -11.39 -5.42 -8.96
CA SER A 2 -10.88 -4.28 -8.21
C SER A 2 -9.35 -4.20 -8.33
N TYR A 3 -8.80 -3.00 -8.27
CA TYR A 3 -7.35 -2.77 -8.27
C TYR A 3 -6.78 -2.59 -6.85
N PHE A 4 -7.63 -2.69 -5.84
CA PHE A 4 -7.22 -2.54 -4.45
C PHE A 4 -8.04 -3.45 -3.53
N ILE A 5 -7.47 -3.72 -2.35
CA ILE A 5 -8.15 -4.35 -1.23
C ILE A 5 -8.17 -3.35 -0.08
N ASN A 6 -9.22 -3.36 0.74
CA ASN A 6 -9.39 -2.31 1.74
C ASN A 6 -10.08 -2.80 3.00
N LYS A 7 -9.99 -1.96 4.03
CA LYS A 7 -10.75 -2.13 5.27
C LYS A 7 -11.05 -0.76 5.87
N LYS A 8 -12.30 -0.55 6.23
CA LYS A 8 -12.70 0.59 7.05
C LYS A 8 -12.41 0.24 8.50
N MET A 9 -11.67 1.12 9.18
CA MET A 9 -11.29 0.87 10.57
C MET A 9 -12.49 1.12 11.49
N GLU A 10 -12.62 0.28 12.50
CA GLU A 10 -13.65 0.44 13.51
C GLU A 10 -13.30 1.57 14.46
N GLY A 11 -14.35 2.17 15.08
CA GLY A 11 -14.25 3.39 15.83
C GLY A 11 -13.25 3.37 16.98
N GLY A 12 -12.67 4.52 17.25
CA GLY A 12 -11.77 4.74 18.38
C GLY A 12 -10.28 4.72 18.06
N ILE A 13 -9.88 4.21 16.91
CA ILE A 13 -8.47 4.28 16.51
C ILE A 13 -8.21 5.62 15.82
N SER A 14 -7.09 6.28 16.16
CA SER A 14 -6.69 7.51 15.52
C SER A 14 -6.09 7.26 14.13
N PHE A 15 -5.98 8.33 13.33
CA PHE A 15 -5.30 8.24 12.04
C PHE A 15 -3.85 7.79 12.22
N GLU A 16 -3.13 8.43 13.12
CA GLU A 16 -1.73 8.11 13.41
C GLU A 16 -1.57 6.69 13.96
N GLY A 17 -2.49 6.26 14.83
CA GLY A 17 -2.52 4.90 15.36
C GLY A 17 -2.77 3.87 14.26
N THR A 18 -3.59 4.21 13.26
CA THR A 18 -3.80 3.35 12.10
C THR A 18 -2.55 3.21 11.26
N VAL A 19 -1.84 4.30 11.00
CA VAL A 19 -0.56 4.27 10.25
C VAL A 19 0.45 3.36 10.95
N GLU A 20 0.56 3.47 12.27
CA GLU A 20 1.44 2.59 13.06
C GLU A 20 1.03 1.12 12.97
N LYS A 21 -0.26 0.86 13.05
CA LYS A 21 -0.78 -0.52 12.98
C LYS A 21 -0.52 -1.12 11.61
N VAL A 22 -0.76 -0.37 10.54
CA VAL A 22 -0.48 -0.82 9.17
C VAL A 22 1.00 -1.14 9.01
N THR A 23 1.88 -0.25 9.48
CA THR A 23 3.34 -0.44 9.41
C THR A 23 3.75 -1.73 10.14
N GLY A 24 3.20 -1.97 11.32
CA GLY A 24 3.48 -3.17 12.10
C GLY A 24 3.01 -4.45 11.42
N GLU A 25 1.81 -4.43 10.85
CA GLU A 25 1.27 -5.59 10.14
C GLU A 25 2.03 -5.89 8.85
N LEU A 26 2.44 -4.84 8.12
CA LEU A 26 3.30 -4.99 6.95
C LEU A 26 4.63 -5.66 7.33
N LYS A 27 5.24 -5.25 8.43
CA LYS A 27 6.49 -5.82 8.90
C LYS A 27 6.37 -7.32 9.19
N LYS A 28 5.26 -7.76 9.76
CA LYS A 28 5.01 -9.18 10.02
C LYS A 28 4.99 -10.04 8.76
N GLU A 29 4.62 -9.44 7.64
CA GLU A 29 4.59 -10.13 6.34
C GLU A 29 5.85 -9.90 5.51
N GLY A 30 6.89 -9.33 6.10
CA GLY A 30 8.18 -9.13 5.44
C GLY A 30 8.30 -7.83 4.64
N PHE A 31 7.34 -6.92 4.76
CA PHE A 31 7.41 -5.61 4.11
C PHE A 31 8.08 -4.58 5.00
N GLY A 32 8.90 -3.73 4.39
CA GLY A 32 9.37 -2.50 5.01
C GLY A 32 8.72 -1.29 4.37
N VAL A 33 8.41 -0.28 5.14
CA VAL A 33 7.91 1.00 4.61
C VAL A 33 9.12 1.84 4.21
N LEU A 34 9.31 2.01 2.89
CA LEU A 34 10.44 2.76 2.34
C LEU A 34 10.14 4.25 2.24
N THR A 35 8.89 4.60 1.97
CA THR A 35 8.48 5.99 1.81
C THR A 35 7.16 6.22 2.53
N GLU A 36 7.02 7.43 3.07
CA GLU A 36 5.79 7.89 3.69
C GLU A 36 5.51 9.29 3.14
N ILE A 37 4.43 9.42 2.38
CA ILE A 37 4.08 10.67 1.71
C ILE A 37 2.81 11.23 2.36
N ASP A 38 2.94 12.38 3.01
CA ASP A 38 1.82 13.12 3.58
C ASP A 38 1.19 13.98 2.49
N ILE A 39 0.11 13.48 1.90
CA ILE A 39 -0.57 14.15 0.80
C ILE A 39 -1.26 15.42 1.27
N GLN A 40 -1.84 15.41 2.47
CA GLN A 40 -2.47 16.61 3.05
C GLN A 40 -1.48 17.77 3.11
N SER A 41 -0.29 17.52 3.67
CA SER A 41 0.76 18.54 3.77
C SER A 41 1.29 18.97 2.41
N THR A 42 1.45 18.01 1.49
CA THR A 42 1.95 18.30 0.15
C THR A 42 1.04 19.27 -0.59
N PHE A 43 -0.27 19.02 -0.56
CA PHE A 43 -1.22 19.90 -1.27
C PHE A 43 -1.40 21.22 -0.56
N LYS A 44 -1.33 21.25 0.77
CA LYS A 44 -1.35 22.52 1.51
C LYS A 44 -0.16 23.41 1.14
N ASN A 45 1.02 22.81 1.08
CA ASN A 45 2.24 23.56 0.77
C ASN A 45 2.34 24.00 -0.69
N LYS A 46 1.88 23.17 -1.62
CA LYS A 46 2.05 23.43 -3.06
C LYS A 46 0.87 24.17 -3.68
N LEU A 47 -0.33 23.95 -3.21
CA LEU A 47 -1.56 24.46 -3.81
C LEU A 47 -2.38 25.35 -2.88
N ASP A 48 -2.02 25.41 -1.60
CA ASP A 48 -2.80 26.08 -0.55
C ASP A 48 -4.25 25.60 -0.51
N VAL A 49 -4.46 24.30 -0.70
CA VAL A 49 -5.77 23.67 -0.56
C VAL A 49 -5.82 22.82 0.70
N ASP A 50 -6.99 22.76 1.30
CA ASP A 50 -7.25 21.93 2.47
C ASP A 50 -7.90 20.61 2.05
N MET A 51 -7.47 19.53 2.68
CA MET A 51 -8.07 18.22 2.51
C MET A 51 -7.91 17.41 3.80
N ASN A 52 -8.65 16.31 3.90
CA ASN A 52 -8.53 15.41 5.03
C ASN A 52 -7.17 14.73 5.04
N LYS A 53 -6.81 14.13 6.17
CA LYS A 53 -5.56 13.39 6.30
C LYS A 53 -5.51 12.25 5.29
N TYR A 54 -4.37 12.13 4.64
CA TYR A 54 -4.13 11.14 3.60
C TYR A 54 -2.63 10.87 3.51
N VAL A 55 -2.26 9.60 3.69
CA VAL A 55 -0.85 9.18 3.66
C VAL A 55 -0.69 8.03 2.70
N ILE A 56 0.36 8.07 1.89
CA ILE A 56 0.76 6.96 1.03
C ILE A 56 2.00 6.31 1.63
N LEU A 57 1.90 5.02 1.94
CA LEU A 57 3.02 4.22 2.42
C LEU A 57 3.54 3.35 1.28
N GLY A 58 4.79 3.56 0.90
CA GLY A 58 5.44 2.72 -0.10
C GLY A 58 6.07 1.51 0.57
N ALA A 59 5.44 0.35 0.45
CA ALA A 59 5.89 -0.88 1.11
C ALA A 59 6.66 -1.76 0.13
N CYS A 60 7.78 -2.30 0.58
CA CYS A 60 8.62 -3.19 -0.22
C CYS A 60 8.88 -4.48 0.54
N ASN A 61 8.67 -5.60 -0.14
CA ASN A 61 9.14 -6.90 0.32
C ASN A 61 10.42 -7.21 -0.47
N PRO A 62 11.62 -7.07 0.13
CA PRO A 62 12.87 -7.05 -0.62
C PRO A 62 13.13 -8.31 -1.46
N ASN A 63 12.79 -9.48 -0.95
CA ASN A 63 13.02 -10.73 -1.69
C ASN A 63 12.21 -10.78 -2.97
N TYR A 64 10.92 -10.42 -2.91
CA TYR A 64 10.06 -10.39 -4.08
C TYR A 64 10.47 -9.30 -5.05
N ALA A 65 10.77 -8.10 -4.54
CA ALA A 65 11.19 -6.97 -5.37
C ALA A 65 12.48 -7.27 -6.11
N PHE A 66 13.47 -7.83 -5.42
CA PHE A 66 14.75 -8.17 -6.03
C PHE A 66 14.58 -9.22 -7.14
N ASN A 67 13.82 -10.28 -6.87
CA ASN A 67 13.59 -11.33 -7.86
C ASN A 67 12.77 -10.82 -9.05
N ALA A 68 11.81 -9.95 -8.83
CA ALA A 68 11.04 -9.33 -9.91
C ALA A 68 11.95 -8.49 -10.82
N LEU A 69 12.82 -7.67 -10.24
CA LEU A 69 13.75 -6.82 -11.00
C LEU A 69 14.79 -7.63 -11.76
N LYS A 70 15.13 -8.83 -11.29
CA LYS A 70 16.01 -9.75 -12.03
C LYS A 70 15.30 -10.32 -13.27
N GLU A 71 13.99 -10.52 -13.19
CA GLU A 71 13.20 -10.96 -14.34
C GLU A 71 13.04 -9.85 -15.37
N ASP A 72 12.72 -8.63 -14.92
CA ASP A 72 12.51 -7.47 -15.77
C ASP A 72 12.79 -6.20 -14.98
N SER A 73 13.87 -5.51 -15.34
CA SER A 73 14.27 -4.29 -14.64
C SER A 73 13.23 -3.16 -14.74
N LYS A 74 12.34 -3.22 -15.74
CA LYS A 74 11.29 -2.20 -15.92
C LYS A 74 10.17 -2.33 -14.91
N LEU A 75 10.10 -3.45 -14.18
CA LEU A 75 9.10 -3.63 -13.13
C LEU A 75 9.24 -2.63 -11.98
N GLY A 76 10.37 -1.94 -11.91
CA GLY A 76 10.53 -0.82 -10.98
C GLY A 76 9.48 0.26 -11.11
N VAL A 77 8.84 0.40 -12.30
CA VAL A 77 7.74 1.38 -12.49
C VAL A 77 6.50 1.03 -11.65
N PHE A 78 6.36 -0.22 -11.22
CA PHE A 78 5.26 -0.68 -10.38
C PHE A 78 5.64 -0.79 -8.90
N LEU A 79 6.86 -0.43 -8.53
CA LEU A 79 7.34 -0.54 -7.16
C LEU A 79 7.51 0.85 -6.54
N PRO A 80 7.33 0.99 -5.23
CA PRO A 80 6.90 -0.01 -4.26
C PRO A 80 5.40 -0.28 -4.32
N CYS A 81 4.94 -1.29 -3.58
CA CYS A 81 3.50 -1.50 -3.38
C CYS A 81 2.97 -0.41 -2.46
N ASN A 82 1.97 0.32 -2.91
CA ASN A 82 1.42 1.40 -2.11
C ASN A 82 0.27 0.93 -1.22
N VAL A 83 0.30 1.38 0.02
CA VAL A 83 -0.80 1.24 0.96
C VAL A 83 -1.17 2.66 1.40
N ILE A 84 -2.44 3.00 1.29
CA ILE A 84 -2.90 4.33 1.69
C ILE A 84 -3.73 4.25 2.97
N VAL A 85 -3.62 5.31 3.77
CA VAL A 85 -4.48 5.53 4.92
C VAL A 85 -5.15 6.88 4.69
N GLU A 86 -6.48 6.91 4.74
CA GLU A 86 -7.24 8.12 4.50
C GLU A 86 -8.32 8.31 5.55
N GLU A 87 -8.59 9.57 5.88
CA GLU A 87 -9.66 9.95 6.77
C GLU A 87 -10.78 10.61 5.96
N HIS A 88 -11.99 10.12 6.12
CA HIS A 88 -13.16 10.66 5.44
C HIS A 88 -13.81 11.79 6.25
N ASP A 89 -14.69 12.56 5.61
CA ASP A 89 -15.35 13.72 6.25
C ASP A 89 -16.10 13.35 7.52
N ASN A 90 -16.62 12.13 7.60
CA ASN A 90 -17.35 11.65 8.79
C ASN A 90 -16.41 11.15 9.90
N GLY A 91 -15.09 11.30 9.74
CA GLY A 91 -14.10 10.83 10.70
C GLY A 91 -13.71 9.38 10.54
N GLU A 92 -14.31 8.64 9.62
CA GLU A 92 -13.99 7.25 9.36
C GLU A 92 -12.61 7.15 8.71
N ILE A 93 -11.82 6.15 9.14
CA ILE A 93 -10.49 5.90 8.61
C ILE A 93 -10.53 4.61 7.78
N GLU A 94 -9.98 4.69 6.59
CA GLU A 94 -9.93 3.57 5.67
C GLU A 94 -8.50 3.30 5.23
N VAL A 95 -8.14 2.01 5.16
CA VAL A 95 -6.85 1.55 4.66
C VAL A 95 -7.09 0.80 3.37
N SER A 96 -6.31 1.10 2.35
CA SER A 96 -6.41 0.41 1.05
C SER A 96 -5.00 0.04 0.58
N ALA A 97 -4.85 -1.18 0.09
CA ALA A 97 -3.58 -1.67 -0.47
C ALA A 97 -3.78 -2.01 -1.94
N VAL A 98 -2.75 -1.78 -2.74
CA VAL A 98 -2.77 -2.13 -4.16
C VAL A 98 -2.95 -3.65 -4.32
N ASP A 99 -3.68 -4.05 -5.36
CA ASP A 99 -3.72 -5.43 -5.82
C ASP A 99 -2.63 -5.58 -6.90
N PRO A 100 -1.50 -6.24 -6.60
CA PRO A 100 -0.40 -6.35 -7.56
C PRO A 100 -0.72 -7.20 -8.77
N ILE A 101 -1.69 -8.12 -8.69
CA ILE A 101 -2.15 -8.87 -9.86
C ILE A 101 -2.81 -7.90 -10.84
N ALA A 102 -3.69 -7.04 -10.34
CA ALA A 102 -4.37 -6.05 -11.16
C ALA A 102 -3.41 -5.00 -11.72
N SER A 103 -2.48 -4.50 -10.91
CA SER A 103 -1.53 -3.47 -11.33
C SER A 103 -0.53 -3.96 -12.37
N MET A 104 -0.18 -5.26 -12.32
CA MET A 104 0.80 -5.86 -13.23
C MET A 104 0.17 -6.72 -14.32
N LEU A 105 -1.11 -6.51 -14.58
CA LEU A 105 -1.88 -7.35 -15.51
C LEU A 105 -1.30 -7.37 -16.93
N SER A 106 -0.65 -6.31 -17.36
CA SER A 106 -0.02 -6.22 -18.68
C SER A 106 1.34 -6.92 -18.75
N VAL A 107 1.91 -7.32 -17.62
CA VAL A 107 3.19 -8.03 -17.60
C VAL A 107 2.94 -9.50 -17.90
N LYS A 108 3.48 -9.98 -19.03
CA LYS A 108 3.27 -11.35 -19.50
C LYS A 108 4.50 -12.21 -19.16
N ASN A 109 4.66 -12.49 -17.87
CA ASN A 109 5.77 -13.30 -17.35
C ASN A 109 5.25 -14.18 -16.20
N GLU A 110 5.36 -15.49 -16.36
CA GLU A 110 4.82 -16.46 -15.39
C GLU A 110 5.44 -16.31 -13.99
N LYS A 111 6.73 -16.03 -13.90
CA LYS A 111 7.41 -15.84 -12.61
C LYS A 111 6.89 -14.58 -11.90
N VAL A 112 6.67 -13.51 -12.66
CA VAL A 112 6.13 -12.27 -12.13
C VAL A 112 4.69 -12.47 -11.65
N GLU A 113 3.90 -13.24 -12.38
CA GLU A 113 2.54 -13.58 -11.99
C GLU A 113 2.51 -14.34 -10.65
N ILE A 114 3.45 -15.27 -10.44
CA ILE A 114 3.58 -15.99 -9.17
C ILE A 114 3.96 -15.02 -8.03
N PHE A 115 4.92 -14.13 -8.28
CA PHE A 115 5.32 -13.12 -7.28
C PHE A 115 4.15 -12.22 -6.91
N ALA A 116 3.41 -11.74 -7.91
CA ALA A 116 2.26 -10.88 -7.68
C ALA A 116 1.18 -11.58 -6.83
N LYS A 117 0.92 -12.85 -7.09
CA LYS A 117 -0.02 -13.65 -6.31
C LYS A 117 0.42 -13.80 -4.86
N ASP A 118 1.70 -14.13 -4.64
CA ASP A 118 2.24 -14.30 -3.29
C ASP A 118 2.19 -12.97 -2.51
N VAL A 119 2.54 -11.87 -3.17
CA VAL A 119 2.48 -10.54 -2.55
C VAL A 119 1.04 -10.17 -2.21
N LEU A 120 0.10 -10.43 -3.10
CA LEU A 120 -1.32 -10.18 -2.82
C LEU A 120 -1.79 -10.94 -1.59
N GLU A 121 -1.46 -12.21 -1.47
CA GLU A 121 -1.84 -13.02 -0.30
C GLU A 121 -1.30 -12.42 1.00
N LYS A 122 -0.07 -11.90 0.98
CA LYS A 122 0.52 -11.23 2.14
C LYS A 122 -0.20 -9.91 2.46
N LEU A 123 -0.50 -9.11 1.45
CA LEU A 123 -1.24 -7.86 1.64
C LEU A 123 -2.67 -8.12 2.13
N GLU A 124 -3.30 -9.19 1.67
CA GLU A 124 -4.62 -9.60 2.18
C GLU A 124 -4.57 -9.91 3.67
N ARG A 125 -3.50 -10.58 4.15
CA ARG A 125 -3.32 -10.84 5.59
C ARG A 125 -3.09 -9.56 6.37
N VAL A 126 -2.30 -8.63 5.81
CA VAL A 126 -2.10 -7.31 6.44
C VAL A 126 -3.45 -6.62 6.66
N ILE A 127 -4.24 -6.52 5.62
CA ILE A 127 -5.56 -5.86 5.68
C ILE A 127 -6.50 -6.60 6.64
N ALA A 128 -6.53 -7.92 6.58
CA ALA A 128 -7.41 -8.73 7.44
C ALA A 128 -7.09 -8.57 8.94
N ASN A 129 -5.83 -8.32 9.28
CA ASN A 129 -5.37 -8.22 10.67
C ASN A 129 -5.43 -6.78 11.24
N LEU A 130 -5.92 -5.83 10.48
CA LEU A 130 -6.16 -4.47 10.98
C LEU A 130 -7.45 -4.40 11.87
#